data_483046181d79dbff05515767b5d1913f
#
_entry.id   483046181d79dbff05515767b5d1913f
#
_cell.length_a   1.000
_cell.length_b   1.000
_cell.length_c   1.000
_cell.angle_alpha   90.00
_cell.angle_beta   90.00
_cell.angle_gamma   90.00
#
_symmetry.space_group_name_H-M   'P 1'
#
loop_
_entity.id
_entity.type
_entity.pdbx_description
1 polymer ?
#
loop_
_entity_poly.entity_id
_entity_poly.type
_entity_poly.pdbx_seq_one_letter_code
_entity_poly.pdbx_strand_id
1 'polypeptide(L)'
;MKNFIYIAMAIAAPIALVNCTKEKTIVEVQKGNTILSGTETPTATLGNVGDYYLRLPVYDFYGPKTAEGWGNPVNLKGAPSNNGAASTIHSGNGAPAADKGKEGDWYIDAVNKRLYGPKTATGWPTTYIGLGGNKEEEEPDKPITAADYELSPDGKTLVKWKNNKTKNLDMQADPVLKNVTAIGNYAFEDKKSLITVVLPENLLTIGDRAFATDFFTAESILNDIIIPIPNKVTHIGKEAFKNRGISSLILPNSVVSIGEGAFSFNNSNSVVISNSITVIPKNAFQANVFTTVTIPNSVVTIEDEAFLVGELTSVNIPNSVQVIGKSAFDHNKLATLTIPATIKEVKEGAFQNNRLTTITFEGTTPPIKSDKNSKTIFEENRIQHIYVPASSVAAYKALLPTYQSYISAK
;
A
#
# COMPACT_ATOMS: atom_id res chain seq x y z
N MET A 1 -14.83 34.30 5.92
CA MET A 1 -14.13 33.63 7.03
C MET A 1 -14.87 32.35 7.35
N LYS A 2 -14.45 31.23 6.79
CA LYS A 2 -14.90 29.90 7.18
C LYS A 2 -13.65 29.13 7.55
N ASN A 3 -13.50 28.88 8.84
CA ASN A 3 -12.40 28.11 9.39
C ASN A 3 -12.56 26.64 9.00
N PHE A 4 -11.69 26.13 8.16
CA PHE A 4 -11.48 24.69 8.02
C PHE A 4 -10.51 24.27 9.12
N ILE A 5 -11.02 23.55 10.09
CA ILE A 5 -10.21 22.93 11.15
C ILE A 5 -9.59 21.67 10.53
N TYR A 6 -8.29 21.71 10.29
CA TYR A 6 -7.49 20.53 9.98
C TYR A 6 -7.21 19.79 11.30
N ILE A 7 -7.80 18.61 11.48
CA ILE A 7 -7.47 17.75 12.61
C ILE A 7 -6.21 16.95 12.24
N ALA A 8 -5.06 17.47 12.65
CA ALA A 8 -3.85 16.69 12.72
C ALA A 8 -3.90 15.88 14.01
N MET A 9 -4.14 14.57 13.93
CA MET A 9 -3.97 13.66 15.06
C MET A 9 -2.49 13.35 15.26
N ALA A 10 -1.81 14.17 16.04
CA ALA A 10 -0.57 13.79 16.70
C ALA A 10 -0.94 13.04 17.99
N ILE A 11 -0.70 11.74 18.05
CA ILE A 11 -0.82 10.97 19.29
C ILE A 11 0.49 11.12 20.08
N ALA A 12 0.52 12.13 20.95
CA ALA A 12 1.44 12.18 22.07
C ALA A 12 0.59 12.27 23.34
N ALA A 13 0.58 11.19 24.13
CA ALA A 13 -0.11 11.16 25.41
C ALA A 13 0.80 11.71 26.52
N PRO A 14 0.33 12.61 27.40
CA PRO A 14 0.91 12.76 28.72
C PRO A 14 0.11 11.93 29.71
N ILE A 15 0.84 11.19 30.53
CA ILE A 15 0.35 10.44 31.68
C ILE A 15 -0.09 11.44 32.76
N ALA A 16 -1.38 11.44 33.10
CA ALA A 16 -1.86 12.00 34.36
C ALA A 16 -2.53 10.90 35.17
N LEU A 17 -1.95 10.60 36.33
CA LEU A 17 -2.48 9.71 37.34
C LEU A 17 -3.71 10.37 38.00
N VAL A 18 -4.87 9.77 37.86
CA VAL A 18 -5.99 9.98 38.79
C VAL A 18 -6.57 8.59 39.14
N ASN A 19 -6.47 8.27 40.43
CA ASN A 19 -7.09 7.09 41.05
C ASN A 19 -8.62 7.17 40.91
N CYS A 20 -9.20 6.20 40.20
CA CYS A 20 -10.59 5.84 40.42
C CYS A 20 -10.78 4.38 40.03
N THR A 21 -11.13 3.57 41.01
CA THR A 21 -11.44 2.15 40.88
C THR A 21 -12.68 1.95 40.02
N LYS A 22 -12.49 1.59 38.75
CA LYS A 22 -13.45 0.88 37.91
C LYS A 22 -12.66 -0.10 37.07
N GLU A 23 -13.09 -1.34 37.06
CA GLU A 23 -12.52 -2.40 36.22
C GLU A 23 -12.38 -1.89 34.79
N LYS A 24 -11.14 -1.69 34.37
CA LYS A 24 -10.79 -1.44 32.96
C LYS A 24 -10.78 -2.80 32.28
N THR A 25 -11.80 -3.09 31.50
CA THR A 25 -11.65 -4.05 30.40
C THR A 25 -10.59 -3.48 29.46
N ILE A 26 -9.37 -3.97 29.57
CA ILE A 26 -8.31 -3.67 28.60
C ILE A 26 -8.71 -4.43 27.36
N VAL A 27 -9.23 -3.73 26.35
CA VAL A 27 -9.31 -4.28 25.00
C VAL A 27 -7.87 -4.31 24.50
N GLU A 28 -7.21 -5.45 24.65
CA GLU A 28 -5.96 -5.72 23.93
C GLU A 28 -6.26 -5.64 22.44
N VAL A 29 -5.72 -4.62 21.79
CA VAL A 29 -5.66 -4.57 20.33
C VAL A 29 -4.75 -5.72 19.92
N GLN A 30 -5.33 -6.82 19.46
CA GLN A 30 -4.58 -7.94 18.89
C GLN A 30 -3.81 -7.42 17.65
N LYS A 31 -2.49 -7.28 17.79
CA LYS A 31 -1.59 -7.16 16.65
C LYS A 31 -1.79 -8.40 15.79
N GLY A 32 -1.87 -8.24 14.49
CA GLY A 32 -2.03 -9.33 13.53
C GLY A 32 -0.98 -10.43 13.77
N ASN A 33 -1.30 -11.67 13.40
CA ASN A 33 -0.47 -12.83 13.62
C ASN A 33 0.88 -12.68 12.92
N THR A 34 1.94 -12.97 13.66
CA THR A 34 3.32 -12.89 13.19
C THR A 34 3.87 -14.29 12.97
N ILE A 35 4.70 -14.49 11.96
CA ILE A 35 5.52 -15.71 11.83
C ILE A 35 6.88 -15.39 12.44
N LEU A 36 7.15 -15.99 13.58
CA LEU A 36 8.44 -15.93 14.26
C LEU A 36 9.36 -17.06 13.76
N SER A 37 10.66 -16.93 13.96
CA SER A 37 11.60 -18.01 13.65
C SER A 37 12.75 -18.09 14.66
N GLY A 38 13.34 -19.28 14.76
CA GLY A 38 14.49 -19.52 15.62
C GLY A 38 15.01 -20.95 15.49
N THR A 39 16.04 -21.30 16.25
CA THR A 39 16.71 -22.62 16.19
C THR A 39 16.18 -23.61 17.23
N GLU A 40 15.59 -23.12 18.29
CA GLU A 40 15.07 -23.91 19.41
C GLU A 40 13.55 -24.08 19.33
N THR A 41 13.02 -25.03 20.10
CA THR A 41 11.57 -25.19 20.29
C THR A 41 11.01 -23.92 20.95
N PRO A 42 9.91 -23.34 20.44
CA PRO A 42 9.38 -22.10 20.98
C PRO A 42 8.88 -22.28 22.41
N THR A 43 9.29 -21.36 23.28
CA THR A 43 8.83 -21.35 24.68
C THR A 43 7.37 -20.84 24.76
N ALA A 44 6.68 -21.17 25.84
CA ALA A 44 5.32 -20.70 26.07
C ALA A 44 5.20 -19.18 26.14
N THR A 45 6.29 -18.48 26.52
CA THR A 45 6.33 -17.01 26.61
C THR A 45 6.66 -16.31 25.30
N LEU A 46 7.15 -17.03 24.28
CA LEU A 46 7.49 -16.46 22.98
C LEU A 46 6.22 -16.24 22.15
N GLY A 47 6.06 -15.05 21.56
CA GLY A 47 4.94 -14.67 20.70
C GLY A 47 3.60 -14.53 21.41
N ASN A 48 2.59 -14.09 20.69
CA ASN A 48 1.22 -13.87 21.16
C ASN A 48 0.29 -15.01 20.71
N VAL A 49 -0.89 -15.12 21.31
CA VAL A 49 -1.95 -16.01 20.82
C VAL A 49 -2.24 -15.64 19.34
N GLY A 50 -2.28 -16.66 18.49
CA GLY A 50 -2.45 -16.51 17.05
C GLY A 50 -1.15 -16.45 16.24
N ASP A 51 0.02 -16.24 16.84
CA ASP A 51 1.31 -16.26 16.14
C ASP A 51 1.69 -17.67 15.69
N TYR A 52 2.59 -17.73 14.69
CA TYR A 52 3.22 -18.94 14.18
C TYR A 52 4.72 -18.90 14.45
N TYR A 53 5.36 -20.06 14.48
CA TYR A 53 6.79 -20.15 14.68
C TYR A 53 7.41 -21.21 13.76
N LEU A 54 8.47 -20.84 13.04
CA LEU A 54 9.26 -21.74 12.22
C LEU A 54 10.59 -22.04 12.91
N ARG A 55 10.78 -23.27 13.30
CA ARG A 55 12.04 -23.76 13.89
C ARG A 55 13.00 -24.18 12.79
N LEU A 56 14.10 -23.43 12.68
CA LEU A 56 15.21 -23.72 11.79
C LEU A 56 16.32 -24.46 12.58
N PRO A 57 17.11 -25.38 12.00
CA PRO A 57 17.10 -25.91 10.63
C PRO A 57 16.20 -27.15 10.42
N VAL A 58 15.40 -27.54 11.41
CA VAL A 58 14.57 -28.76 11.34
C VAL A 58 13.25 -28.55 10.59
N TYR A 59 12.86 -27.28 10.36
CA TYR A 59 11.66 -26.86 9.62
C TYR A 59 10.34 -27.31 10.27
N ASP A 60 10.34 -27.38 11.62
CA ASP A 60 9.10 -27.57 12.37
C ASP A 60 8.31 -26.27 12.43
N PHE A 61 7.07 -26.31 11.97
CA PHE A 61 6.16 -25.17 11.95
C PHE A 61 5.11 -25.33 13.02
N TYR A 62 5.09 -24.43 13.99
CA TYR A 62 4.20 -24.41 15.12
C TYR A 62 3.13 -23.36 14.95
N GLY A 63 1.94 -23.61 15.49
CA GLY A 63 0.87 -22.60 15.59
C GLY A 63 -0.38 -22.94 14.80
N PRO A 64 -1.42 -22.09 14.90
CA PRO A 64 -1.36 -20.85 15.69
C PRO A 64 -1.16 -21.11 17.19
N LYS A 65 -0.40 -20.23 17.86
CA LYS A 65 -0.24 -20.29 19.31
C LYS A 65 -1.58 -20.10 19.99
N THR A 66 -1.93 -20.98 20.94
CA THR A 66 -3.14 -20.87 21.74
C THR A 66 -2.81 -20.29 23.14
N ALA A 67 -3.82 -20.10 23.97
CA ALA A 67 -3.62 -19.73 25.37
C ALA A 67 -2.83 -20.80 26.14
N GLU A 68 -2.94 -22.07 25.73
CA GLU A 68 -2.25 -23.23 26.32
C GLU A 68 -0.83 -23.38 25.77
N GLY A 69 -0.45 -22.69 24.68
CA GLY A 69 0.88 -22.71 24.10
C GLY A 69 0.91 -23.02 22.59
N TRP A 70 2.05 -23.54 22.11
CA TRP A 70 2.34 -23.69 20.69
C TRP A 70 1.76 -24.98 20.03
N GLY A 71 1.32 -25.93 20.80
CA GLY A 71 0.87 -27.23 20.29
C GLY A 71 1.98 -28.05 19.63
N ASN A 72 1.59 -29.07 18.87
CA ASN A 72 2.53 -29.94 18.14
C ASN A 72 2.87 -29.30 16.78
N PRO A 73 4.15 -29.35 16.34
CA PRO A 73 4.54 -28.79 15.06
C PRO A 73 4.12 -29.68 13.88
N VAL A 74 3.96 -29.03 12.73
CA VAL A 74 3.95 -29.70 11.42
C VAL A 74 5.35 -29.56 10.81
N ASN A 75 5.98 -30.69 10.46
CA ASN A 75 7.31 -30.65 9.84
C ASN A 75 7.19 -30.31 8.34
N LEU A 76 7.77 -29.18 7.94
CA LEU A 76 7.71 -28.69 6.56
C LEU A 76 8.78 -29.30 5.63
N LYS A 77 9.68 -30.15 6.14
CA LYS A 77 10.64 -30.85 5.27
C LYS A 77 9.97 -31.86 4.32
N GLY A 78 8.71 -32.20 4.59
CA GLY A 78 8.04 -33.28 3.90
C GLY A 78 8.66 -34.66 4.22
N ALA A 79 7.93 -35.75 3.97
CA ALA A 79 8.57 -37.06 3.88
C ALA A 79 9.63 -36.99 2.77
N PRO A 80 10.82 -37.61 2.95
CA PRO A 80 11.83 -37.63 1.89
C PRO A 80 11.16 -38.14 0.60
N SER A 81 11.19 -37.30 -0.47
CA SER A 81 10.81 -37.80 -1.79
C SER A 81 11.74 -39.00 -2.11
N ASN A 82 11.25 -40.01 -2.77
CA ASN A 82 12.05 -41.19 -3.15
C ASN A 82 13.34 -40.84 -3.95
N ASN A 83 13.58 -39.56 -4.24
CA ASN A 83 14.73 -39.04 -4.99
C ASN A 83 15.67 -38.16 -4.16
N GLY A 84 15.55 -38.08 -2.84
CA GLY A 84 16.55 -37.41 -1.97
C GLY A 84 16.65 -35.87 -2.11
N ALA A 85 15.79 -35.22 -2.86
CA ALA A 85 15.84 -33.76 -3.05
C ALA A 85 15.10 -33.06 -1.91
N ALA A 86 15.73 -32.02 -1.32
CA ALA A 86 15.12 -31.19 -0.27
C ALA A 86 13.81 -30.55 -0.76
N SER A 87 12.81 -30.51 0.14
CA SER A 87 11.55 -29.80 -0.12
C SER A 87 11.78 -28.29 -0.16
N THR A 88 11.07 -27.61 -1.05
CA THR A 88 11.13 -26.15 -1.21
C THR A 88 9.81 -25.53 -0.78
N ILE A 89 9.86 -24.37 -0.13
CA ILE A 89 8.67 -23.57 0.14
C ILE A 89 8.57 -22.53 -0.97
N HIS A 90 7.53 -22.62 -1.77
CA HIS A 90 7.17 -21.64 -2.79
C HIS A 90 6.21 -20.60 -2.21
N SER A 91 6.05 -19.47 -2.89
CA SER A 91 5.04 -18.48 -2.55
C SER A 91 4.43 -17.87 -3.80
N GLY A 92 3.26 -17.30 -3.65
CA GLY A 92 2.54 -16.57 -4.69
C GLY A 92 1.16 -16.14 -4.23
N ASN A 93 0.35 -15.68 -5.17
CA ASN A 93 -1.00 -15.17 -4.92
C ASN A 93 -2.02 -16.20 -5.40
N GLY A 94 -2.92 -16.61 -4.51
CA GLY A 94 -3.90 -17.66 -4.80
C GLY A 94 -3.37 -19.07 -4.59
N ALA A 95 -4.22 -20.08 -4.84
CA ALA A 95 -3.87 -21.48 -4.73
C ALA A 95 -2.75 -21.85 -5.74
N PRO A 96 -1.85 -22.79 -5.38
CA PRO A 96 -0.74 -23.16 -6.25
C PRO A 96 -1.24 -23.81 -7.55
N ALA A 97 -0.70 -23.36 -8.69
CA ALA A 97 -0.94 -24.00 -9.98
C ALA A 97 -0.39 -25.44 -9.97
N ALA A 98 -1.00 -26.33 -10.75
CA ALA A 98 -0.67 -27.76 -10.76
C ALA A 98 0.80 -28.04 -11.14
N ASP A 99 1.37 -27.24 -12.02
CA ASP A 99 2.76 -27.33 -12.50
C ASP A 99 3.79 -26.68 -11.54
N LYS A 100 3.33 -25.93 -10.53
CA LYS A 100 4.22 -25.27 -9.57
C LYS A 100 4.82 -26.30 -8.62
N GLY A 101 6.14 -26.25 -8.42
CA GLY A 101 6.86 -27.10 -7.46
C GLY A 101 6.86 -28.60 -7.81
N LYS A 102 7.58 -29.38 -7.02
CA LYS A 102 7.70 -30.86 -7.13
C LYS A 102 7.08 -31.53 -5.91
N GLU A 103 6.97 -32.85 -5.94
CA GLU A 103 6.52 -33.68 -4.82
C GLU A 103 7.33 -33.35 -3.55
N GLY A 104 6.64 -33.22 -2.42
CA GLY A 104 7.21 -32.82 -1.14
C GLY A 104 7.31 -31.32 -0.91
N ASP A 105 7.12 -30.47 -1.92
CA ASP A 105 7.17 -29.03 -1.78
C ASP A 105 5.95 -28.46 -1.03
N TRP A 106 6.14 -27.27 -0.44
CA TRP A 106 5.11 -26.49 0.22
C TRP A 106 4.87 -25.20 -0.53
N TYR A 107 3.71 -24.59 -0.35
CA TYR A 107 3.35 -23.33 -1.02
C TYR A 107 2.60 -22.41 -0.08
N ILE A 108 3.09 -21.18 0.04
CA ILE A 108 2.42 -20.11 0.77
C ILE A 108 1.63 -19.26 -0.22
N ASP A 109 0.32 -19.25 -0.05
CA ASP A 109 -0.57 -18.26 -0.62
C ASP A 109 -0.51 -17.01 0.27
N ALA A 110 0.27 -16.03 -0.14
CA ALA A 110 0.52 -14.84 0.65
C ALA A 110 -0.73 -13.95 0.77
N VAL A 111 -1.61 -13.99 -0.23
CA VAL A 111 -2.85 -13.21 -0.26
C VAL A 111 -3.89 -13.77 0.70
N ASN A 112 -4.17 -15.08 0.59
CA ASN A 112 -5.20 -15.71 1.41
C ASN A 112 -4.64 -16.26 2.73
N LYS A 113 -3.35 -16.02 3.04
CA LYS A 113 -2.66 -16.51 4.24
C LYS A 113 -2.85 -18.02 4.43
N ARG A 114 -2.60 -18.79 3.38
CA ARG A 114 -2.77 -20.25 3.35
C ARG A 114 -1.44 -20.94 3.09
N LEU A 115 -1.21 -22.07 3.78
CA LEU A 115 -0.08 -22.95 3.53
C LEU A 115 -0.59 -24.26 2.96
N TYR A 116 -0.26 -24.54 1.71
CA TYR A 116 -0.59 -25.79 1.02
C TYR A 116 0.62 -26.72 1.06
N GLY A 117 0.35 -27.99 1.17
CA GLY A 117 1.40 -29.01 1.07
C GLY A 117 1.32 -30.10 2.15
N PRO A 118 2.26 -31.05 2.06
CA PRO A 118 3.22 -31.20 0.97
C PRO A 118 2.53 -31.56 -0.36
N LYS A 119 3.07 -31.10 -1.50
CA LYS A 119 2.61 -31.54 -2.83
C LYS A 119 2.80 -33.07 -2.96
N THR A 120 1.81 -33.74 -3.48
CA THR A 120 1.84 -35.18 -3.69
C THR A 120 2.11 -35.50 -5.17
N ALA A 121 2.33 -36.77 -5.50
CA ALA A 121 2.43 -37.23 -6.89
C ALA A 121 1.17 -36.90 -7.71
N THR A 122 0.00 -36.76 -7.07
CA THR A 122 -1.27 -36.41 -7.71
C THR A 122 -1.53 -34.89 -7.77
N GLY A 123 -0.66 -34.09 -7.18
CA GLY A 123 -0.75 -32.64 -7.19
C GLY A 123 -0.79 -31.99 -5.81
N TRP A 124 -1.19 -30.72 -5.76
CA TRP A 124 -1.36 -29.97 -4.53
C TRP A 124 -2.62 -30.43 -3.78
N PRO A 125 -2.56 -30.53 -2.44
CA PRO A 125 -3.77 -30.83 -1.67
C PRO A 125 -4.79 -29.70 -1.83
N THR A 126 -6.06 -30.04 -1.81
CA THR A 126 -7.17 -29.09 -1.79
C THR A 126 -7.37 -28.47 -0.39
N THR A 127 -6.84 -29.14 0.65
CA THR A 127 -6.82 -28.64 2.03
C THR A 127 -5.58 -27.80 2.27
N TYR A 128 -5.66 -26.86 3.20
CA TYR A 128 -4.56 -25.96 3.55
C TYR A 128 -4.55 -25.70 5.06
N ILE A 129 -3.41 -25.21 5.55
CA ILE A 129 -3.27 -24.67 6.90
C ILE A 129 -3.50 -23.16 6.81
N GLY A 130 -4.50 -22.63 7.53
CA GLY A 130 -4.72 -21.17 7.61
C GLY A 130 -3.61 -20.52 8.45
N LEU A 131 -2.94 -19.52 7.89
CA LEU A 131 -1.90 -18.73 8.56
C LEU A 131 -2.45 -17.47 9.25
N GLY A 132 -3.76 -17.39 9.45
CA GLY A 132 -4.45 -16.34 10.20
C GLY A 132 -4.99 -16.92 11.51
N GLY A 133 -4.74 -16.26 12.67
CA GLY A 133 -5.21 -16.72 13.97
C GLY A 133 -6.72 -16.84 14.08
N ASN A 134 -7.15 -17.49 15.14
CA ASN A 134 -8.54 -17.84 15.42
C ASN A 134 -9.55 -16.79 14.98
N LYS A 135 -10.06 -16.94 13.75
CA LYS A 135 -11.43 -16.54 13.46
C LYS A 135 -12.30 -17.73 13.80
N GLU A 136 -13.42 -17.49 14.48
CA GLU A 136 -14.57 -18.40 14.46
C GLU A 136 -14.64 -19.01 13.06
N GLU A 137 -14.94 -20.31 12.93
CA GLU A 137 -15.16 -20.94 11.63
C GLU A 137 -16.09 -20.06 10.82
N GLU A 138 -15.50 -19.20 9.97
CA GLU A 138 -16.31 -18.40 9.06
C GLU A 138 -17.00 -19.42 8.15
N GLU A 139 -18.32 -19.43 8.20
CA GLU A 139 -19.11 -20.14 7.18
C GLU A 139 -18.49 -19.80 5.81
N PRO A 140 -18.17 -20.80 4.98
CA PRO A 140 -17.59 -20.51 3.66
C PRO A 140 -18.49 -19.50 2.96
N ASP A 141 -17.88 -18.47 2.34
CA ASP A 141 -18.65 -17.49 1.57
C ASP A 141 -19.62 -18.25 0.69
N LYS A 142 -20.92 -17.93 0.78
CA LYS A 142 -21.95 -18.59 -0.03
C LYS A 142 -21.52 -18.54 -1.49
N PRO A 143 -21.77 -19.60 -2.27
CA PRO A 143 -21.49 -19.56 -3.70
C PRO A 143 -22.05 -18.28 -4.34
N ILE A 144 -21.24 -17.61 -5.15
CA ILE A 144 -21.66 -16.44 -5.90
C ILE A 144 -22.82 -16.81 -6.81
N THR A 145 -23.85 -16.01 -6.81
CA THR A 145 -25.04 -16.20 -7.65
C THR A 145 -25.28 -14.96 -8.51
N ALA A 146 -26.06 -15.09 -9.56
CA ALA A 146 -26.45 -13.95 -10.42
C ALA A 146 -27.20 -12.83 -9.65
N ALA A 147 -27.74 -13.12 -8.46
CA ALA A 147 -28.37 -12.13 -7.59
C ALA A 147 -27.36 -11.20 -6.91
N ASP A 148 -26.09 -11.63 -6.76
CA ASP A 148 -25.05 -10.92 -6.03
C ASP A 148 -24.41 -9.78 -6.83
N TYR A 149 -24.64 -9.73 -8.16
CA TYR A 149 -24.02 -8.73 -9.04
C TYR A 149 -24.95 -8.27 -10.17
N GLU A 150 -24.48 -7.27 -10.88
CA GLU A 150 -25.09 -6.75 -12.10
C GLU A 150 -23.99 -6.55 -13.15
N LEU A 151 -24.22 -7.08 -14.35
CA LEU A 151 -23.33 -6.89 -15.48
C LEU A 151 -23.97 -5.97 -16.52
N SER A 152 -23.13 -5.36 -17.35
CA SER A 152 -23.56 -4.70 -18.59
C SER A 152 -24.23 -5.70 -19.54
N PRO A 153 -25.06 -5.25 -20.50
CA PRO A 153 -25.76 -6.13 -21.42
C PRO A 153 -24.87 -7.08 -22.22
N ASP A 154 -23.61 -6.69 -22.46
CA ASP A 154 -22.61 -7.51 -23.17
C ASP A 154 -21.83 -8.44 -22.23
N GLY A 155 -22.11 -8.40 -20.91
CA GLY A 155 -21.45 -9.20 -19.89
C GLY A 155 -19.99 -8.82 -19.62
N LYS A 156 -19.47 -7.73 -20.18
CA LYS A 156 -18.05 -7.36 -20.08
C LYS A 156 -17.72 -6.42 -18.93
N THR A 157 -18.69 -5.71 -18.40
CA THR A 157 -18.50 -4.79 -17.27
C THR A 157 -19.28 -5.25 -16.05
N LEU A 158 -18.58 -5.39 -14.91
CA LEU A 158 -19.26 -5.50 -13.62
C LEU A 158 -19.78 -4.11 -13.24
N VAL A 159 -21.10 -3.90 -13.37
CA VAL A 159 -21.75 -2.62 -13.09
C VAL A 159 -21.92 -2.42 -11.59
N LYS A 160 -22.32 -3.47 -10.86
CA LYS A 160 -22.54 -3.37 -9.42
C LYS A 160 -22.41 -4.71 -8.72
N TRP A 161 -21.73 -4.73 -7.58
CA TRP A 161 -21.74 -5.79 -6.59
C TRP A 161 -22.84 -5.50 -5.56
N LYS A 162 -23.82 -6.39 -5.43
CA LYS A 162 -25.01 -6.17 -4.59
C LYS A 162 -24.88 -6.77 -3.19
N ASN A 163 -24.08 -7.83 -3.03
CA ASN A 163 -23.94 -8.53 -1.76
C ASN A 163 -23.04 -7.76 -0.79
N ASN A 164 -23.63 -7.29 0.31
CA ASN A 164 -22.92 -6.52 1.35
C ASN A 164 -22.24 -7.39 2.41
N LYS A 165 -22.38 -8.71 2.33
CA LYS A 165 -21.83 -9.64 3.33
C LYS A 165 -20.60 -10.40 2.82
N THR A 166 -20.31 -10.33 1.53
CA THR A 166 -19.13 -10.98 0.93
C THR A 166 -17.85 -10.46 1.57
N LYS A 167 -17.03 -11.36 2.08
CA LYS A 167 -15.72 -11.04 2.64
C LYS A 167 -14.60 -11.35 1.66
N ASN A 168 -14.65 -12.52 1.03
CA ASN A 168 -13.66 -12.98 0.07
C ASN A 168 -14.36 -13.22 -1.26
N LEU A 169 -13.95 -12.48 -2.28
CA LEU A 169 -14.51 -12.56 -3.62
C LEU A 169 -13.44 -13.06 -4.58
N ASP A 170 -13.64 -14.24 -5.14
CA ASP A 170 -12.81 -14.74 -6.24
C ASP A 170 -13.60 -14.66 -7.55
N MET A 171 -13.41 -13.56 -8.29
CA MET A 171 -14.03 -13.38 -9.59
C MET A 171 -13.39 -14.26 -10.66
N GLN A 172 -12.13 -14.68 -10.48
CA GLN A 172 -11.43 -15.52 -11.45
C GLN A 172 -11.95 -16.97 -11.40
N ALA A 173 -12.38 -17.45 -10.24
CA ALA A 173 -12.97 -18.77 -10.08
C ALA A 173 -14.43 -18.86 -10.60
N ASP A 174 -15.15 -17.72 -10.66
CA ASP A 174 -16.54 -17.70 -11.14
C ASP A 174 -16.60 -17.82 -12.67
N PRO A 175 -17.42 -18.74 -13.23
CA PRO A 175 -17.48 -18.99 -14.68
C PRO A 175 -17.99 -17.80 -15.51
N VAL A 176 -18.72 -16.88 -14.91
CA VAL A 176 -19.24 -15.67 -15.56
C VAL A 176 -18.29 -14.50 -15.32
N LEU A 177 -17.97 -14.21 -14.05
CA LEU A 177 -17.19 -13.03 -13.66
C LEU A 177 -15.75 -13.06 -14.17
N LYS A 178 -15.14 -14.24 -14.38
CA LYS A 178 -13.79 -14.37 -14.99
C LYS A 178 -13.68 -13.75 -16.39
N ASN A 179 -14.83 -13.57 -17.09
CA ASN A 179 -14.88 -13.00 -18.43
C ASN A 179 -15.08 -11.46 -18.43
N VAL A 180 -15.21 -10.85 -17.25
CA VAL A 180 -15.31 -9.41 -17.08
C VAL A 180 -13.99 -8.75 -17.44
N THR A 181 -14.04 -7.70 -18.25
CA THR A 181 -12.89 -6.91 -18.68
C THR A 181 -12.87 -5.50 -18.08
N ALA A 182 -13.95 -5.08 -17.42
CA ALA A 182 -14.04 -3.80 -16.76
C ALA A 182 -14.78 -3.90 -15.42
N ILE A 183 -14.24 -3.25 -14.39
CA ILE A 183 -15.01 -2.91 -13.18
C ILE A 183 -15.60 -1.53 -13.42
N GLY A 184 -16.92 -1.42 -13.34
CA GLY A 184 -17.65 -0.18 -13.57
C GLY A 184 -17.45 0.85 -12.46
N ASN A 185 -17.86 2.08 -12.73
CA ASN A 185 -17.85 3.14 -11.74
C ASN A 185 -18.74 2.75 -10.55
N TYR A 186 -18.26 2.98 -9.33
CA TYR A 186 -18.96 2.68 -8.06
C TYR A 186 -19.33 1.20 -7.86
N ALA A 187 -18.75 0.28 -8.62
CA ALA A 187 -19.17 -1.13 -8.64
C ALA A 187 -19.11 -1.81 -7.26
N PHE A 188 -18.07 -1.53 -6.47
CA PHE A 188 -17.89 -2.02 -5.10
C PHE A 188 -17.84 -0.87 -4.08
N GLU A 189 -18.38 0.30 -4.42
CA GLU A 189 -18.38 1.42 -3.49
C GLU A 189 -19.07 1.04 -2.17
N ASP A 190 -18.48 1.43 -1.05
CA ASP A 190 -18.94 1.15 0.32
C ASP A 190 -19.11 -0.34 0.67
N LYS A 191 -18.50 -1.25 -0.08
CA LYS A 191 -18.50 -2.69 0.27
C LYS A 191 -17.48 -2.98 1.37
N LYS A 192 -17.75 -2.51 2.58
CA LYS A 192 -16.83 -2.56 3.74
C LYS A 192 -16.51 -3.97 4.22
N SER A 193 -17.38 -4.95 3.96
CA SER A 193 -17.15 -6.35 4.33
C SER A 193 -16.06 -7.04 3.51
N LEU A 194 -15.73 -6.52 2.32
CA LEU A 194 -14.71 -7.12 1.45
C LEU A 194 -13.32 -7.03 2.09
N ILE A 195 -12.68 -8.18 2.24
CA ILE A 195 -11.31 -8.34 2.77
C ILE A 195 -10.37 -8.72 1.64
N THR A 196 -10.78 -9.64 0.76
CA THR A 196 -9.98 -10.05 -0.40
C THR A 196 -10.81 -10.01 -1.67
N VAL A 197 -10.20 -9.54 -2.76
CA VAL A 197 -10.81 -9.60 -4.09
C VAL A 197 -9.78 -10.10 -5.09
N VAL A 198 -10.02 -11.26 -5.69
CA VAL A 198 -9.27 -11.74 -6.83
C VAL A 198 -9.97 -11.27 -8.10
N LEU A 199 -9.37 -10.33 -8.78
CA LEU A 199 -9.88 -9.75 -10.01
C LEU A 199 -9.60 -10.66 -11.22
N PRO A 200 -10.43 -10.60 -12.30
CA PRO A 200 -10.20 -11.37 -13.51
C PRO A 200 -8.85 -11.05 -14.18
N GLU A 201 -8.11 -12.07 -14.61
CA GLU A 201 -6.82 -11.88 -15.29
C GLU A 201 -6.91 -11.09 -16.60
N ASN A 202 -8.10 -11.05 -17.23
CA ASN A 202 -8.38 -10.30 -18.45
C ASN A 202 -8.91 -8.89 -18.20
N LEU A 203 -8.90 -8.42 -16.95
CA LEU A 203 -9.37 -7.09 -16.60
C LEU A 203 -8.47 -6.03 -17.25
N LEU A 204 -9.10 -5.03 -17.89
CA LEU A 204 -8.45 -3.94 -18.59
C LEU A 204 -8.60 -2.60 -17.86
N THR A 205 -9.75 -2.39 -17.22
CA THR A 205 -10.07 -1.10 -16.60
C THR A 205 -10.75 -1.25 -15.25
N ILE A 206 -10.46 -0.30 -14.36
CA ILE A 206 -11.12 -0.14 -13.06
C ILE A 206 -11.70 1.27 -13.05
N GLY A 207 -13.01 1.39 -12.89
CA GLY A 207 -13.74 2.65 -12.99
C GLY A 207 -13.58 3.59 -11.80
N ASP A 208 -14.21 4.76 -11.90
CA ASP A 208 -14.20 5.78 -10.86
C ASP A 208 -14.88 5.24 -9.59
N ARG A 209 -14.22 5.49 -8.43
CA ARG A 209 -14.70 5.06 -7.11
C ARG A 209 -15.09 3.58 -7.03
N ALA A 210 -14.54 2.75 -7.92
CA ALA A 210 -14.94 1.35 -8.05
C ALA A 210 -14.86 0.58 -6.72
N PHE A 211 -13.88 0.87 -5.88
CA PHE A 211 -13.69 0.26 -4.56
C PHE A 211 -13.65 1.30 -3.42
N ALA A 212 -14.00 2.54 -3.66
CA ALA A 212 -13.92 3.60 -2.66
C ALA A 212 -14.85 3.37 -1.47
N THR A 213 -14.46 3.94 -0.31
CA THR A 213 -15.37 4.08 0.84
C THR A 213 -15.39 5.53 1.31
N ASP A 214 -16.56 6.03 1.74
CA ASP A 214 -16.70 7.43 2.14
C ASP A 214 -16.39 7.70 3.62
N PHE A 215 -16.36 6.67 4.46
CA PHE A 215 -16.22 6.85 5.90
C PHE A 215 -14.94 6.23 6.44
N PHE A 216 -14.12 7.09 7.05
CA PHE A 216 -12.99 6.70 7.89
C PHE A 216 -13.57 6.22 9.23
N THR A 217 -13.86 4.92 9.35
CA THR A 217 -14.19 4.34 10.67
C THR A 217 -12.94 3.69 11.24
N ALA A 218 -12.84 3.61 12.57
CA ALA A 218 -11.76 2.85 13.21
C ALA A 218 -11.66 1.41 12.69
N GLU A 219 -12.78 0.85 12.25
CA GLU A 219 -12.87 -0.49 11.65
C GLU A 219 -12.30 -0.53 10.21
N SER A 220 -12.41 0.55 9.42
CA SER A 220 -11.83 0.61 8.09
C SER A 220 -10.30 0.70 8.09
N ILE A 221 -9.70 1.17 9.19
CA ILE A 221 -8.24 1.19 9.40
C ILE A 221 -7.70 -0.21 9.73
N LEU A 222 -8.54 -1.07 10.32
CA LEU A 222 -8.13 -2.40 10.79
C LEU A 222 -8.27 -3.50 9.73
N ASN A 223 -9.02 -3.26 8.66
CA ASN A 223 -9.26 -4.24 7.60
C ASN A 223 -8.44 -3.88 6.36
N ASP A 224 -7.19 -4.31 6.34
CA ASP A 224 -6.39 -4.31 5.12
C ASP A 224 -7.12 -5.09 4.03
N ILE A 225 -7.54 -4.40 2.97
CA ILE A 225 -8.07 -5.10 1.83
C ILE A 225 -6.93 -5.52 0.90
N ILE A 226 -7.01 -6.74 0.42
CA ILE A 226 -6.07 -7.31 -0.52
C ILE A 226 -6.74 -7.38 -1.89
N ILE A 227 -6.34 -6.47 -2.79
CA ILE A 227 -6.82 -6.44 -4.19
C ILE A 227 -5.61 -6.34 -5.12
N PRO A 228 -5.00 -7.46 -5.50
CA PRO A 228 -3.93 -7.44 -6.51
C PRO A 228 -4.47 -6.93 -7.85
N ILE A 229 -3.77 -5.96 -8.44
CA ILE A 229 -4.14 -5.41 -9.75
C ILE A 229 -3.60 -6.31 -10.86
N PRO A 230 -4.45 -6.88 -11.72
CA PRO A 230 -4.01 -7.77 -12.80
C PRO A 230 -3.09 -7.09 -13.84
N ASN A 231 -2.17 -7.88 -14.41
CA ASN A 231 -1.15 -7.38 -15.33
C ASN A 231 -1.66 -6.90 -16.71
N LYS A 232 -2.97 -6.93 -16.96
CA LYS A 232 -3.58 -6.37 -18.17
C LYS A 232 -4.32 -5.06 -17.91
N VAL A 233 -4.46 -4.65 -16.66
CA VAL A 233 -5.10 -3.38 -16.31
C VAL A 233 -4.27 -2.23 -16.87
N THR A 234 -4.91 -1.36 -17.65
CA THR A 234 -4.28 -0.21 -18.29
C THR A 234 -4.71 1.12 -17.66
N HIS A 235 -5.92 1.20 -17.13
CA HIS A 235 -6.51 2.43 -16.60
C HIS A 235 -7.19 2.17 -15.24
N ILE A 236 -6.94 3.05 -14.29
CA ILE A 236 -7.57 3.08 -12.98
C ILE A 236 -8.24 4.44 -12.82
N GLY A 237 -9.51 4.47 -12.50
CA GLY A 237 -10.34 5.67 -12.46
C GLY A 237 -10.07 6.59 -11.27
N LYS A 238 -10.77 7.74 -11.26
CA LYS A 238 -10.76 8.72 -10.19
C LYS A 238 -11.23 8.08 -8.88
N GLU A 239 -10.48 8.33 -7.79
CA GLU A 239 -10.78 7.82 -6.44
C GLU A 239 -11.06 6.31 -6.38
N ALA A 240 -10.57 5.52 -7.34
CA ALA A 240 -10.96 4.11 -7.50
C ALA A 240 -10.77 3.26 -6.24
N PHE A 241 -9.72 3.53 -5.47
CA PHE A 241 -9.39 2.84 -4.22
C PHE A 241 -9.28 3.79 -3.03
N LYS A 242 -9.96 4.93 -3.09
CA LYS A 242 -9.91 5.92 -2.01
C LYS A 242 -10.43 5.33 -0.70
N ASN A 243 -9.68 5.59 0.38
CA ASN A 243 -10.04 5.24 1.76
C ASN A 243 -10.35 3.74 1.93
N ARG A 244 -9.56 2.87 1.30
CA ARG A 244 -9.85 1.43 1.23
C ARG A 244 -8.98 0.56 2.15
N GLY A 245 -8.02 1.15 2.88
CA GLY A 245 -7.16 0.41 3.80
C GLY A 245 -6.10 -0.45 3.09
N ILE A 246 -5.65 -0.06 1.90
CA ILE A 246 -4.59 -0.80 1.19
C ILE A 246 -3.25 -0.54 1.89
N SER A 247 -2.62 -1.58 2.43
CA SER A 247 -1.32 -1.48 3.12
C SER A 247 -0.12 -1.54 2.19
N SER A 248 -0.23 -2.21 1.06
CA SER A 248 0.83 -2.32 0.04
C SER A 248 0.25 -2.24 -1.36
N LEU A 249 0.82 -1.39 -2.19
CA LEU A 249 0.34 -1.12 -3.54
C LEU A 249 1.39 -1.45 -4.58
N ILE A 250 1.03 -2.29 -5.55
CA ILE A 250 1.86 -2.59 -6.72
C ILE A 250 1.04 -2.29 -7.97
N LEU A 251 1.47 -1.27 -8.73
CA LEU A 251 0.91 -0.96 -10.04
C LEU A 251 1.72 -1.68 -11.12
N PRO A 252 1.13 -2.67 -11.82
CA PRO A 252 1.82 -3.35 -12.91
C PRO A 252 2.16 -2.39 -14.06
N ASN A 253 3.21 -2.70 -14.82
CA ASN A 253 3.67 -1.83 -15.92
C ASN A 253 2.70 -1.70 -17.09
N SER A 254 1.61 -2.48 -17.11
CA SER A 254 0.48 -2.29 -18.02
C SER A 254 -0.31 -1.02 -17.70
N VAL A 255 -0.32 -0.55 -16.45
CA VAL A 255 -1.06 0.65 -16.05
C VAL A 255 -0.38 1.88 -16.63
N VAL A 256 -1.06 2.55 -17.56
CA VAL A 256 -0.58 3.78 -18.22
C VAL A 256 -1.17 5.04 -17.63
N SER A 257 -2.29 4.94 -16.92
CA SER A 257 -2.90 6.07 -16.22
C SER A 257 -3.67 5.65 -14.96
N ILE A 258 -3.62 6.54 -13.97
CA ILE A 258 -4.44 6.49 -12.75
C ILE A 258 -5.18 7.82 -12.65
N GLY A 259 -6.36 7.83 -12.05
CA GLY A 259 -7.18 9.04 -11.87
C GLY A 259 -6.80 9.87 -10.65
N GLU A 260 -7.36 11.07 -10.56
CA GLU A 260 -7.26 11.95 -9.39
C GLU A 260 -7.68 11.19 -8.13
N GLY A 261 -6.89 11.26 -7.06
CA GLY A 261 -7.17 10.64 -5.77
C GLY A 261 -7.29 9.12 -5.78
N ALA A 262 -6.84 8.42 -6.83
CA ALA A 262 -7.08 6.99 -7.04
C ALA A 262 -6.72 6.12 -5.82
N PHE A 263 -5.68 6.46 -5.07
CA PHE A 263 -5.19 5.73 -3.89
C PHE A 263 -5.08 6.62 -2.65
N SER A 264 -5.83 7.72 -2.62
CA SER A 264 -5.81 8.64 -1.49
C SER A 264 -6.42 8.01 -0.22
N PHE A 265 -5.93 8.48 0.94
CA PHE A 265 -6.44 8.06 2.26
C PHE A 265 -6.35 6.55 2.51
N ASN A 266 -5.23 5.94 2.11
CA ASN A 266 -4.92 4.56 2.48
C ASN A 266 -3.81 4.53 3.55
N ASN A 267 -3.58 3.38 4.14
CA ASN A 267 -2.48 3.17 5.09
C ASN A 267 -1.28 2.49 4.41
N SER A 268 -1.09 2.78 3.12
CA SER A 268 -0.01 2.15 2.36
C SER A 268 1.35 2.58 2.90
N ASN A 269 2.15 1.60 3.30
CA ASN A 269 3.54 1.80 3.73
C ASN A 269 4.54 1.64 2.58
N SER A 270 4.11 1.06 1.46
CA SER A 270 4.92 0.87 0.26
C SER A 270 4.10 1.03 -1.01
N VAL A 271 4.71 1.61 -2.04
CA VAL A 271 4.14 1.71 -3.37
C VAL A 271 5.19 1.44 -4.45
N VAL A 272 4.83 0.58 -5.41
CA VAL A 272 5.54 0.42 -6.67
C VAL A 272 4.70 1.08 -7.76
N ILE A 273 5.19 2.19 -8.29
CA ILE A 273 4.51 2.94 -9.35
C ILE A 273 4.91 2.35 -10.71
N SER A 274 3.93 2.17 -11.60
CA SER A 274 4.15 1.67 -12.97
C SER A 274 5.15 2.54 -13.75
N ASN A 275 6.09 1.90 -14.44
CA ASN A 275 7.05 2.59 -15.33
C ASN A 275 6.42 3.13 -16.63
N SER A 276 5.12 2.99 -16.83
CA SER A 276 4.38 3.50 -17.99
C SER A 276 3.57 4.76 -17.68
N ILE A 277 3.50 5.18 -16.41
CA ILE A 277 2.80 6.39 -15.99
C ILE A 277 3.66 7.62 -16.30
N THR A 278 3.10 8.61 -16.99
CA THR A 278 3.79 9.88 -17.31
C THR A 278 3.35 11.04 -16.41
N VAL A 279 2.20 10.92 -15.76
CA VAL A 279 1.65 11.91 -14.83
C VAL A 279 1.26 11.22 -13.54
N ILE A 280 1.71 11.73 -12.39
CA ILE A 280 1.16 11.38 -11.08
C ILE A 280 0.06 12.42 -10.81
N PRO A 281 -1.22 12.03 -10.87
CA PRO A 281 -2.33 12.98 -10.82
C PRO A 281 -2.52 13.61 -9.44
N LYS A 282 -3.34 14.66 -9.44
CA LYS A 282 -3.75 15.36 -8.22
C LYS A 282 -4.28 14.38 -7.17
N ASN A 283 -3.81 14.53 -5.94
CA ASN A 283 -4.19 13.71 -4.77
C ASN A 283 -3.95 12.20 -4.92
N ALA A 284 -3.28 11.72 -5.96
CA ALA A 284 -3.25 10.28 -6.28
C ALA A 284 -2.82 9.40 -5.11
N PHE A 285 -1.86 9.85 -4.31
CA PHE A 285 -1.32 9.15 -3.14
C PHE A 285 -1.40 9.97 -1.85
N GLN A 286 -2.30 10.95 -1.79
CA GLN A 286 -2.52 11.78 -0.61
C GLN A 286 -2.85 10.94 0.62
N ALA A 287 -2.36 11.34 1.79
CA ALA A 287 -2.64 10.72 3.09
C ALA A 287 -2.36 9.21 3.11
N ASN A 288 -1.12 8.86 2.78
CA ASN A 288 -0.54 7.53 2.93
C ASN A 288 0.67 7.58 3.87
N VAL A 289 1.21 6.43 4.28
CA VAL A 289 2.27 6.34 5.29
C VAL A 289 3.61 5.82 4.74
N PHE A 290 3.84 5.94 3.41
CA PHE A 290 5.15 5.54 2.87
C PHE A 290 6.26 6.41 3.43
N THR A 291 7.37 5.79 3.83
CA THR A 291 8.58 6.50 4.25
C THR A 291 9.49 6.86 3.08
N THR A 292 9.38 6.14 1.99
CA THR A 292 10.10 6.37 0.73
C THR A 292 9.20 6.07 -0.46
N VAL A 293 9.44 6.73 -1.58
CA VAL A 293 8.81 6.44 -2.87
C VAL A 293 9.84 6.54 -3.98
N THR A 294 9.79 5.60 -4.93
CA THR A 294 10.55 5.68 -6.17
C THR A 294 9.63 6.21 -7.26
N ILE A 295 9.91 7.42 -7.75
CA ILE A 295 9.22 8.02 -8.88
C ILE A 295 9.87 7.48 -10.17
N PRO A 296 9.11 6.81 -11.06
CA PRO A 296 9.66 6.25 -12.29
C PRO A 296 10.19 7.31 -13.25
N ASN A 297 11.20 6.94 -14.06
CA ASN A 297 11.76 7.80 -15.11
C ASN A 297 10.79 8.10 -16.27
N SER A 298 9.61 7.51 -16.29
CA SER A 298 8.54 7.86 -17.22
C SER A 298 7.77 9.12 -16.82
N VAL A 299 7.81 9.48 -15.51
CA VAL A 299 7.01 10.58 -14.98
C VAL A 299 7.57 11.93 -15.41
N VAL A 300 6.73 12.75 -16.02
CA VAL A 300 7.01 14.11 -16.48
C VAL A 300 6.39 15.16 -15.55
N THR A 301 5.23 14.85 -14.98
CA THR A 301 4.49 15.78 -14.11
C THR A 301 4.05 15.10 -12.83
N ILE A 302 4.30 15.77 -11.72
CA ILE A 302 3.71 15.46 -10.41
C ILE A 302 2.70 16.58 -10.15
N GLU A 303 1.40 16.24 -10.14
CA GLU A 303 0.35 17.23 -10.00
C GLU A 303 0.13 17.68 -8.55
N ASP A 304 -0.83 18.60 -8.37
CA ASP A 304 -1.12 19.22 -7.10
C ASP A 304 -1.51 18.16 -6.04
N GLU A 305 -0.97 18.30 -4.83
CA GLU A 305 -1.31 17.47 -3.66
C GLU A 305 -1.03 15.95 -3.84
N ALA A 306 -0.23 15.55 -4.84
CA ALA A 306 -0.03 14.15 -5.21
C ALA A 306 0.45 13.26 -4.05
N PHE A 307 1.31 13.76 -3.15
CA PHE A 307 1.83 13.11 -1.94
C PHE A 307 1.60 13.97 -0.70
N LEU A 308 0.53 14.75 -0.68
CA LEU A 308 0.17 15.61 0.46
C LEU A 308 -0.13 14.76 1.69
N VAL A 309 0.37 15.16 2.85
CA VAL A 309 0.21 14.50 4.16
C VAL A 309 0.69 13.06 4.13
N GLY A 310 1.99 12.88 4.38
CA GLY A 310 2.63 11.57 4.36
C GLY A 310 3.77 11.45 5.38
N GLU A 311 4.50 10.37 5.27
CA GLU A 311 5.62 10.03 6.15
C GLU A 311 6.97 10.02 5.40
N LEU A 312 7.03 10.57 4.17
CA LEU A 312 8.23 10.54 3.33
C LEU A 312 9.42 11.21 4.03
N THR A 313 10.47 10.46 4.26
CA THR A 313 11.75 10.96 4.81
C THR A 313 12.75 11.31 3.70
N SER A 314 12.57 10.75 2.53
CA SER A 314 13.35 11.04 1.33
C SER A 314 12.51 10.82 0.06
N VAL A 315 12.84 11.54 -0.99
CA VAL A 315 12.30 11.37 -2.33
C VAL A 315 13.42 11.61 -3.36
N ASN A 316 13.51 10.72 -4.34
CA ASN A 316 14.35 10.94 -5.52
C ASN A 316 13.45 11.42 -6.66
N ILE A 317 13.66 12.66 -7.12
CA ILE A 317 12.96 13.24 -8.27
C ILE A 317 13.79 12.98 -9.51
N PRO A 318 13.31 12.16 -10.46
CA PRO A 318 14.09 11.82 -11.65
C PRO A 318 14.19 12.99 -12.65
N ASN A 319 15.21 12.96 -13.49
CA ASN A 319 15.44 13.96 -14.54
C ASN A 319 14.35 14.05 -15.62
N SER A 320 13.39 13.14 -15.63
CA SER A 320 12.22 13.22 -16.50
C SER A 320 11.19 14.25 -16.03
N VAL A 321 11.14 14.53 -14.73
CA VAL A 321 10.14 15.45 -14.16
C VAL A 321 10.45 16.90 -14.57
N GLN A 322 9.41 17.59 -15.01
CA GLN A 322 9.45 18.99 -15.42
C GLN A 322 8.61 19.91 -14.56
N VAL A 323 7.53 19.38 -13.95
CA VAL A 323 6.60 20.17 -13.14
C VAL A 323 6.32 19.46 -11.82
N ILE A 324 6.39 20.22 -10.74
CA ILE A 324 5.98 19.79 -9.39
C ILE A 324 4.83 20.70 -8.96
N GLY A 325 3.68 20.10 -8.73
CA GLY A 325 2.41 20.74 -8.43
C GLY A 325 2.36 21.43 -7.07
N LYS A 326 1.26 22.15 -6.85
CA LYS A 326 0.98 22.83 -5.58
C LYS A 326 0.86 21.80 -4.46
N SER A 327 1.52 22.07 -3.33
CA SER A 327 1.51 21.21 -2.13
C SER A 327 1.82 19.71 -2.43
N ALA A 328 2.54 19.41 -3.52
CA ALA A 328 2.72 18.04 -3.98
C ALA A 328 3.38 17.13 -2.94
N PHE A 329 4.29 17.67 -2.10
CA PHE A 329 4.97 16.97 -1.00
C PHE A 329 4.79 17.70 0.33
N ASP A 330 3.75 18.50 0.46
CA ASP A 330 3.45 19.24 1.69
C ASP A 330 3.10 18.26 2.83
N HIS A 331 3.43 18.63 4.09
CA HIS A 331 3.21 17.80 5.29
C HIS A 331 3.86 16.39 5.18
N ASN A 332 5.16 16.34 4.88
CA ASN A 332 5.98 15.14 4.94
C ASN A 332 7.15 15.29 5.94
N LYS A 333 8.13 14.40 5.89
CA LYS A 333 9.29 14.39 6.81
C LYS A 333 10.63 14.48 6.06
N LEU A 334 10.64 15.08 4.86
CA LEU A 334 11.84 15.20 4.03
C LEU A 334 12.92 16.00 4.77
N ALA A 335 14.12 15.45 4.88
CA ALA A 335 15.26 16.08 5.55
C ALA A 335 16.19 16.83 4.57
N THR A 336 16.34 16.32 3.37
CA THR A 336 17.11 16.90 2.27
C THR A 336 16.34 16.81 0.97
N LEU A 337 16.65 17.69 0.02
CA LEU A 337 16.00 17.72 -1.28
C LEU A 337 16.99 18.10 -2.38
N THR A 338 16.99 17.34 -3.46
CA THR A 338 17.65 17.71 -4.71
C THR A 338 16.59 17.98 -5.77
N ILE A 339 16.64 19.16 -6.39
CA ILE A 339 15.77 19.57 -7.48
C ILE A 339 16.57 19.53 -8.78
N PRO A 340 16.27 18.57 -9.68
CA PRO A 340 16.97 18.39 -10.95
C PRO A 340 16.93 19.64 -11.85
N ALA A 341 17.94 19.77 -12.72
CA ALA A 341 18.03 20.87 -13.69
C ALA A 341 16.88 20.88 -14.73
N THR A 342 16.21 19.77 -14.90
CA THR A 342 15.09 19.60 -15.84
C THR A 342 13.77 20.18 -15.33
N ILE A 343 13.67 20.48 -14.03
CA ILE A 343 12.47 21.08 -13.46
C ILE A 343 12.28 22.50 -14.01
N LYS A 344 11.14 22.72 -14.64
CA LYS A 344 10.73 24.00 -15.22
C LYS A 344 9.85 24.81 -14.27
N GLU A 345 9.14 24.12 -13.38
CA GLU A 345 8.23 24.77 -12.44
C GLU A 345 8.05 23.98 -11.17
N VAL A 346 8.20 24.68 -10.04
CA VAL A 346 7.79 24.25 -8.71
C VAL A 346 6.71 25.22 -8.22
N LYS A 347 5.52 24.70 -7.94
CA LYS A 347 4.38 25.52 -7.54
C LYS A 347 4.35 25.80 -6.05
N GLU A 348 3.39 26.64 -5.65
CA GLU A 348 3.12 27.09 -4.28
C GLU A 348 3.09 25.92 -3.30
N GLY A 349 3.80 26.05 -2.16
CA GLY A 349 3.77 25.10 -1.05
C GLY A 349 4.28 23.69 -1.36
N ALA A 350 4.91 23.47 -2.50
CA ALA A 350 5.23 22.12 -2.98
C ALA A 350 6.00 21.27 -1.95
N PHE A 351 6.83 21.87 -1.11
CA PHE A 351 7.61 21.21 -0.05
C PHE A 351 7.41 21.85 1.32
N GLN A 352 6.32 22.57 1.52
CA GLN A 352 5.95 23.18 2.79
C GLN A 352 5.81 22.12 3.90
N ASN A 353 5.91 22.50 5.17
CA ASN A 353 5.71 21.62 6.33
C ASN A 353 6.53 20.31 6.26
N ASN A 354 7.81 20.42 6.00
CA ASN A 354 8.76 19.31 6.01
C ASN A 354 9.83 19.51 7.09
N ARG A 355 10.93 18.75 7.02
CA ARG A 355 12.08 18.85 7.92
C ARG A 355 13.35 19.24 7.18
N LEU A 356 13.22 19.91 6.04
CA LEU A 356 14.33 20.23 5.16
C LEU A 356 15.33 21.13 5.87
N THR A 357 16.58 20.72 5.86
CA THR A 357 17.75 21.50 6.29
C THR A 357 18.62 21.90 5.12
N THR A 358 18.69 21.06 4.11
CA THR A 358 19.56 21.25 2.93
C THR A 358 18.78 21.02 1.65
N ILE A 359 18.88 21.98 0.74
CA ILE A 359 18.29 21.91 -0.61
C ILE A 359 19.39 22.11 -1.63
N THR A 360 19.39 21.31 -2.68
CA THR A 360 20.29 21.49 -3.82
C THR A 360 19.47 21.67 -5.08
N PHE A 361 19.67 22.80 -5.76
CA PHE A 361 19.19 23.01 -7.12
C PHE A 361 20.31 22.69 -8.11
N GLU A 362 20.06 21.85 -9.09
CA GLU A 362 21.02 21.51 -10.13
C GLU A 362 20.92 22.42 -11.36
N GLY A 363 19.78 23.09 -11.52
CA GLY A 363 19.52 24.00 -12.64
C GLY A 363 20.10 25.38 -12.43
N THR A 364 20.59 26.00 -13.52
CA THR A 364 21.05 27.38 -13.51
C THR A 364 19.92 28.40 -13.55
N THR A 365 18.74 27.99 -13.99
CA THR A 365 17.52 28.80 -14.00
C THR A 365 16.63 28.37 -12.85
N PRO A 366 16.25 29.28 -11.91
CA PRO A 366 15.32 28.95 -10.84
C PRO A 366 13.96 28.51 -11.38
N PRO A 367 13.43 27.33 -10.96
CA PRO A 367 12.13 26.85 -11.44
C PRO A 367 10.93 27.46 -10.72
N ILE A 368 11.03 28.70 -10.26
CA ILE A 368 10.05 29.40 -9.45
C ILE A 368 9.55 30.60 -10.22
N LYS A 369 8.24 30.66 -10.51
CA LYS A 369 7.66 31.62 -11.47
C LYS A 369 6.92 32.79 -10.82
N SER A 370 6.70 32.79 -9.52
CA SER A 370 5.96 33.87 -8.84
C SER A 370 6.47 34.14 -7.43
N ASP A 371 6.29 35.37 -6.96
CA ASP A 371 6.63 35.78 -5.58
C ASP A 371 5.84 34.98 -4.52
N LYS A 372 4.62 34.57 -4.85
CA LYS A 372 3.81 33.75 -3.96
C LYS A 372 4.44 32.36 -3.79
N ASN A 373 4.87 31.73 -4.88
CA ASN A 373 5.55 30.43 -4.83
C ASN A 373 6.87 30.54 -4.07
N SER A 374 7.62 31.64 -4.26
CA SER A 374 8.92 31.82 -3.59
C SER A 374 8.84 31.96 -2.08
N LYS A 375 7.71 32.45 -1.55
CA LYS A 375 7.49 32.61 -0.11
C LYS A 375 7.08 31.31 0.56
N THR A 376 6.28 30.50 -0.11
CA THR A 376 5.61 29.35 0.50
C THR A 376 6.24 28.00 0.17
N ILE A 377 7.05 27.93 -0.90
CA ILE A 377 7.60 26.66 -1.42
C ILE A 377 8.29 25.80 -0.35
N PHE A 378 8.99 26.42 0.61
CA PHE A 378 9.71 25.78 1.71
C PHE A 378 9.26 26.28 3.10
N GLU A 379 8.11 26.93 3.20
CA GLU A 379 7.59 27.40 4.46
C GLU A 379 7.49 26.28 5.51
N GLU A 380 7.63 26.61 6.79
CA GLU A 380 7.62 25.63 7.90
C GLU A 380 8.69 24.52 7.76
N ASN A 381 9.86 24.86 7.21
CA ASN A 381 11.06 24.03 7.19
C ASN A 381 12.18 24.64 8.06
N ARG A 382 13.28 23.91 8.26
CA ARG A 382 14.42 24.33 9.08
C ARG A 382 15.66 24.58 8.23
N ILE A 383 15.51 25.33 7.12
CA ILE A 383 16.55 25.52 6.10
C ILE A 383 17.81 26.14 6.72
N GLN A 384 18.95 25.48 6.44
CA GLN A 384 20.29 25.91 6.81
C GLN A 384 21.15 26.19 5.58
N HIS A 385 20.96 25.42 4.50
CA HIS A 385 21.74 25.53 3.29
C HIS A 385 20.88 25.34 2.04
N ILE A 386 21.07 26.22 1.06
CA ILE A 386 20.53 26.07 -0.30
C ILE A 386 21.70 26.18 -1.26
N TYR A 387 22.08 25.05 -1.86
CA TYR A 387 23.15 25.00 -2.83
C TYR A 387 22.59 25.19 -4.24
N VAL A 388 23.24 26.05 -5.02
CA VAL A 388 22.89 26.35 -6.41
C VAL A 388 24.16 26.38 -7.28
N PRO A 389 24.08 26.22 -8.61
CA PRO A 389 25.23 26.41 -9.47
C PRO A 389 25.86 27.80 -9.29
N ALA A 390 27.20 27.88 -9.26
CA ALA A 390 27.94 29.11 -8.95
C ALA A 390 27.50 30.32 -9.81
N SER A 391 27.24 30.09 -11.11
CA SER A 391 26.80 31.14 -12.04
C SER A 391 25.39 31.68 -11.80
N SER A 392 24.58 31.01 -10.95
CA SER A 392 23.17 31.32 -10.75
C SER A 392 22.83 31.83 -9.36
N VAL A 393 23.81 31.99 -8.46
CA VAL A 393 23.62 32.45 -7.08
C VAL A 393 22.80 33.75 -7.02
N ALA A 394 23.11 34.74 -7.84
CA ALA A 394 22.39 36.02 -7.87
C ALA A 394 20.92 35.85 -8.29
N ALA A 395 20.65 35.01 -9.28
CA ALA A 395 19.30 34.76 -9.78
C ALA A 395 18.42 34.06 -8.72
N TYR A 396 18.97 33.05 -8.01
CA TYR A 396 18.25 32.40 -6.92
C TYR A 396 18.01 33.30 -5.73
N LYS A 397 19.00 34.14 -5.34
CA LYS A 397 18.82 35.14 -4.26
C LYS A 397 17.74 36.16 -4.58
N ALA A 398 17.62 36.60 -5.84
CA ALA A 398 16.58 37.50 -6.27
C ALA A 398 15.17 36.90 -6.18
N LEU A 399 15.02 35.62 -6.51
CA LEU A 399 13.73 34.92 -6.50
C LEU A 399 13.35 34.29 -5.16
N LEU A 400 14.32 34.06 -4.28
CA LEU A 400 14.12 33.51 -2.94
C LEU A 400 14.60 34.48 -1.86
N PRO A 401 14.05 35.72 -1.76
CA PRO A 401 14.55 36.75 -0.86
C PRO A 401 14.47 36.33 0.62
N THR A 402 13.46 35.55 0.99
CA THR A 402 13.30 34.99 2.37
C THR A 402 14.48 34.08 2.74
N TYR A 403 15.11 33.41 1.76
CA TYR A 403 16.16 32.42 2.00
C TYR A 403 17.54 32.88 1.51
N GLN A 404 17.71 34.15 1.13
CA GLN A 404 18.95 34.63 0.48
C GLN A 404 20.23 34.42 1.28
N SER A 405 20.14 34.46 2.64
CA SER A 405 21.28 34.23 3.54
C SER A 405 21.77 32.78 3.56
N TYR A 406 20.92 31.82 3.18
CA TYR A 406 21.20 30.39 3.14
C TYR A 406 21.70 29.94 1.76
N ILE A 407 21.66 30.80 0.72
CA ILE A 407 22.01 30.45 -0.68
C ILE A 407 23.49 30.66 -0.90
N SER A 408 24.18 29.60 -1.31
CA SER A 408 25.59 29.60 -1.70
C SER A 408 25.84 28.75 -2.96
N ALA A 409 27.03 28.92 -3.54
CA ALA A 409 27.48 28.07 -4.63
C ALA A 409 27.72 26.62 -4.15
N LYS A 410 27.35 25.67 -5.03
CA LYS A 410 27.69 24.25 -4.86
C LYS A 410 29.14 24.02 -5.26
#